data_81528105092d2b99d8d4e101e3e71c35
#
_entry.id   81528105092d2b99d8d4e101e3e71c35
#
_cell.length_a   1.000
_cell.length_b   1.000
_cell.length_c   1.000
_cell.angle_alpha   90.00
_cell.angle_beta   90.00
_cell.angle_gamma   90.00
#
_symmetry.space_group_name_H-M   'P 1'
#
loop_
_entity.id
_entity.type
_entity.pdbx_description
1 polymer ?
#
loop_
_entity_poly.entity_id
_entity_poly.type
_entity_poly.pdbx_seq_one_letter_code
_entity_poly.pdbx_strand_id
1 'polypeptide(L)'
;VTVSTLAFVFPGQGSQSVGMLAELAELHPQVREAFTEASDGAGVDLWALSQGGPEEMLNRTEYTQPALLAASIGAWRAWHAVGGPRPSVLAGHSLGEYTALVAAGALSLHDGAHLVRLRGQLMQEAAPAGVGAMAAVLGAEDQLVLDVCAEAAGSQVVVPANFNSPGQIVIGGDADAVDRALALLAEKGVRKAVKLAVSVPSHTPLMREAANRLAEVMAGLSWQAPQLPVVQNVDAKVHDGVDAIRTALVQQLYQPVQWTGCVQALAARGITQIAECGPGKVLTGLVKRIDKTLDGRSLATPGDFETARETWSA
;
A
#
# COMPACT_ATOMS: atom_id res chain seq x y z
N VAL A 1 -18.43 -10.02 24.64
CA VAL A 1 -18.26 -9.07 23.52
C VAL A 1 -17.69 -9.88 22.36
N THR A 2 -18.49 -10.11 21.33
CA THR A 2 -18.02 -10.77 20.08
C THR A 2 -16.98 -9.87 19.43
N VAL A 3 -15.77 -10.40 19.22
CA VAL A 3 -14.73 -9.67 18.50
C VAL A 3 -15.14 -9.61 17.03
N SER A 4 -15.06 -8.42 16.42
CA SER A 4 -15.38 -8.25 15.00
C SER A 4 -14.46 -9.13 14.15
N THR A 5 -15.03 -9.85 13.19
CA THR A 5 -14.32 -10.68 12.21
C THR A 5 -13.95 -9.90 10.94
N LEU A 6 -14.10 -8.57 10.97
CA LEU A 6 -13.84 -7.66 9.87
C LEU A 6 -12.45 -7.01 10.02
N ALA A 7 -11.68 -7.01 8.95
CA ALA A 7 -10.47 -6.21 8.80
C ALA A 7 -10.65 -5.18 7.69
N PHE A 8 -9.99 -4.03 7.83
CA PHE A 8 -9.84 -3.08 6.73
C PHE A 8 -8.41 -3.13 6.20
N VAL A 9 -8.30 -3.12 4.88
CA VAL A 9 -7.04 -3.02 4.16
C VAL A 9 -7.05 -1.80 3.26
N PHE A 10 -5.89 -1.17 3.11
CA PHE A 10 -5.74 0.08 2.37
C PHE A 10 -4.81 -0.10 1.18
N PRO A 11 -5.23 0.35 -0.02
CA PRO A 11 -4.46 0.16 -1.24
C PRO A 11 -3.20 1.02 -1.28
N GLY A 12 -2.25 0.57 -2.06
CA GLY A 12 -1.04 1.28 -2.41
C GLY A 12 -1.04 1.84 -3.82
N GLN A 13 0.12 2.31 -4.26
CA GLN A 13 0.34 2.86 -5.59
C GLN A 13 -0.08 1.89 -6.70
N GLY A 14 -0.76 2.40 -7.73
CA GLY A 14 -1.38 1.63 -8.79
C GLY A 14 -2.91 1.57 -8.69
N SER A 15 -3.48 1.99 -7.56
CA SER A 15 -4.94 2.05 -7.36
C SER A 15 -5.55 3.42 -7.66
N GLN A 16 -4.73 4.45 -7.87
CA GLN A 16 -5.18 5.79 -8.22
C GLN A 16 -5.69 5.89 -9.66
N SER A 17 -6.67 6.72 -9.85
CA SER A 17 -7.16 7.13 -11.17
C SER A 17 -7.75 8.53 -11.10
N VAL A 18 -7.71 9.26 -12.21
CA VAL A 18 -8.41 10.55 -12.31
C VAL A 18 -9.91 10.30 -12.17
N GLY A 19 -10.57 11.07 -11.31
CA GLY A 19 -11.97 10.90 -10.95
C GLY A 19 -12.23 9.93 -9.80
N MET A 20 -11.19 9.37 -9.17
CA MET A 20 -11.36 8.43 -8.06
C MET A 20 -12.21 9.03 -6.93
N LEU A 21 -13.13 8.23 -6.40
CA LEU A 21 -14.08 8.55 -5.32
C LEU A 21 -15.01 9.74 -5.59
N ALA A 22 -15.17 10.21 -6.83
CA ALA A 22 -16.03 11.33 -7.17
C ALA A 22 -17.48 11.12 -6.71
N GLU A 23 -18.10 9.98 -7.05
CA GLU A 23 -19.46 9.64 -6.65
C GLU A 23 -19.63 9.55 -5.13
N LEU A 24 -18.63 8.97 -4.46
CA LEU A 24 -18.65 8.87 -3.00
C LEU A 24 -18.57 10.25 -2.35
N ALA A 25 -17.80 11.17 -2.93
CA ALA A 25 -17.64 12.54 -2.45
C ALA A 25 -18.92 13.39 -2.63
N GLU A 26 -19.75 13.08 -3.61
CA GLU A 26 -21.03 13.75 -3.80
C GLU A 26 -22.03 13.45 -2.67
N LEU A 27 -21.98 12.23 -2.13
CA LEU A 27 -22.89 11.76 -1.08
C LEU A 27 -22.31 11.92 0.33
N HIS A 28 -20.98 11.96 0.45
CA HIS A 28 -20.28 11.94 1.74
C HIS A 28 -19.25 13.07 1.83
N PRO A 29 -19.57 14.19 2.51
CA PRO A 29 -18.68 15.34 2.63
C PRO A 29 -17.32 14.97 3.29
N GLN A 30 -17.28 13.91 4.09
CA GLN A 30 -16.06 13.41 4.74
C GLN A 30 -14.93 13.12 3.74
N VAL A 31 -15.27 12.75 2.50
CA VAL A 31 -14.27 12.53 1.45
C VAL A 31 -13.57 13.84 1.09
N ARG A 32 -14.34 14.91 0.84
CA ARG A 32 -13.78 16.24 0.53
C ARG A 32 -13.01 16.83 1.70
N GLU A 33 -13.51 16.66 2.91
CA GLU A 33 -12.84 17.10 4.15
C GLU A 33 -11.48 16.43 4.31
N ALA A 34 -11.39 15.12 4.06
CA ALA A 34 -10.12 14.39 4.11
C ALA A 34 -9.14 14.90 3.05
N PHE A 35 -9.59 15.14 1.82
CA PHE A 35 -8.74 15.73 0.78
C PHE A 35 -8.26 17.13 1.14
N THR A 36 -9.07 17.96 1.79
CA THR A 36 -8.67 19.30 2.25
C THR A 36 -7.59 19.21 3.31
N GLU A 37 -7.79 18.40 4.35
CA GLU A 37 -6.82 18.20 5.43
C GLU A 37 -5.49 17.63 4.92
N ALA A 38 -5.56 16.64 4.03
CA ALA A 38 -4.37 16.03 3.42
C ALA A 38 -3.65 17.01 2.48
N SER A 39 -4.39 17.85 1.75
CA SER A 39 -3.82 18.89 0.89
C SER A 39 -3.03 19.91 1.68
N ASP A 40 -3.53 20.33 2.84
CA ASP A 40 -2.83 21.23 3.75
C ASP A 40 -1.50 20.62 4.22
N GLY A 41 -1.51 19.34 4.62
CA GLY A 41 -0.32 18.63 5.03
C GLY A 41 0.69 18.39 3.90
N ALA A 42 0.20 18.04 2.73
CA ALA A 42 1.03 17.81 1.55
C ALA A 42 1.50 19.09 0.86
N GLY A 43 0.84 20.24 1.09
CA GLY A 43 1.13 21.51 0.42
C GLY A 43 0.81 21.49 -1.08
N VAL A 44 -0.20 20.72 -1.49
CA VAL A 44 -0.67 20.61 -2.88
C VAL A 44 -2.17 20.31 -2.90
N ASP A 45 -2.92 20.87 -3.84
CA ASP A 45 -4.35 20.57 -4.00
C ASP A 45 -4.55 19.15 -4.55
N LEU A 46 -4.66 18.20 -3.63
CA LEU A 46 -4.83 16.78 -3.96
C LEU A 46 -6.21 16.49 -4.56
N TRP A 47 -7.24 17.26 -4.19
CA TRP A 47 -8.56 17.08 -4.79
C TRP A 47 -8.58 17.49 -6.26
N ALA A 48 -8.10 18.70 -6.56
CA ALA A 48 -8.03 19.17 -7.95
C ALA A 48 -7.19 18.22 -8.82
N LEU A 49 -6.03 17.75 -8.30
CA LEU A 49 -5.20 16.79 -9.00
C LEU A 49 -5.91 15.44 -9.20
N SER A 50 -6.60 14.94 -8.18
CA SER A 50 -7.28 13.65 -8.25
C SER A 50 -8.51 13.66 -9.18
N GLN A 51 -9.18 14.80 -9.33
CA GLN A 51 -10.37 14.90 -10.18
C GLN A 51 -10.08 15.39 -11.59
N GLY A 52 -9.15 16.34 -11.73
CA GLY A 52 -8.84 16.99 -13.00
C GLY A 52 -7.53 16.55 -13.65
N GLY A 53 -6.69 15.82 -12.95
CA GLY A 53 -5.37 15.43 -13.43
C GLY A 53 -4.40 16.61 -13.57
N PRO A 54 -3.39 16.52 -14.43
CA PRO A 54 -3.20 15.43 -15.42
C PRO A 54 -2.81 14.10 -14.79
N GLU A 55 -3.20 13.00 -15.44
CA GLU A 55 -2.92 11.64 -14.97
C GLU A 55 -1.42 11.38 -14.76
N GLU A 56 -0.60 11.90 -15.66
CA GLU A 56 0.86 11.80 -15.56
C GLU A 56 1.39 12.39 -14.24
N MET A 57 0.86 13.53 -13.81
CA MET A 57 1.23 14.14 -12.53
C MET A 57 0.71 13.31 -11.34
N LEU A 58 -0.54 12.83 -11.41
CA LEU A 58 -1.12 11.96 -10.37
C LEU A 58 -0.31 10.68 -10.19
N ASN A 59 0.29 10.16 -11.27
CA ASN A 59 1.10 8.94 -11.27
C ASN A 59 2.56 9.16 -10.80
N ARG A 60 2.98 10.39 -10.56
CA ARG A 60 4.27 10.65 -9.91
C ARG A 60 4.17 10.32 -8.43
N THR A 61 5.08 9.47 -7.93
CA THR A 61 4.98 8.89 -6.59
C THR A 61 4.82 9.92 -5.47
N GLU A 62 5.43 11.09 -5.60
CA GLU A 62 5.30 12.21 -4.63
C GLU A 62 3.87 12.75 -4.50
N TYR A 63 3.04 12.59 -5.54
CA TYR A 63 1.63 13.00 -5.55
C TYR A 63 0.68 11.82 -5.36
N THR A 64 1.01 10.67 -5.94
CA THR A 64 0.22 9.44 -5.80
C THR A 64 0.03 9.07 -4.33
N GLN A 65 1.10 9.14 -3.55
CA GLN A 65 1.06 8.69 -2.15
C GLN A 65 0.11 9.53 -1.29
N PRO A 66 0.22 10.85 -1.21
CA PRO A 66 -0.72 11.64 -0.42
C PRO A 66 -2.15 11.64 -1.01
N ALA A 67 -2.33 11.52 -2.32
CA ALA A 67 -3.65 11.42 -2.94
C ALA A 67 -4.38 10.12 -2.54
N LEU A 68 -3.69 8.99 -2.56
CA LEU A 68 -4.24 7.70 -2.09
C LEU A 68 -4.55 7.70 -0.59
N LEU A 69 -3.67 8.31 0.21
CA LEU A 69 -3.92 8.48 1.65
C LEU A 69 -5.21 9.29 1.88
N ALA A 70 -5.35 10.44 1.21
CA ALA A 70 -6.53 11.29 1.31
C ALA A 70 -7.81 10.55 0.91
N ALA A 71 -7.77 9.87 -0.24
CA ALA A 71 -8.91 9.11 -0.77
C ALA A 71 -9.34 7.99 0.20
N SER A 72 -8.39 7.20 0.66
CA SER A 72 -8.67 6.07 1.55
C SER A 72 -9.18 6.51 2.93
N ILE A 73 -8.62 7.58 3.51
CA ILE A 73 -9.14 8.14 4.78
C ILE A 73 -10.50 8.79 4.57
N GLY A 74 -10.74 9.41 3.42
CA GLY A 74 -12.07 9.91 3.06
C GLY A 74 -13.12 8.80 3.03
N ALA A 75 -12.84 7.69 2.38
CA ALA A 75 -13.70 6.50 2.37
C ALA A 75 -13.89 5.90 3.79
N TRP A 76 -12.82 5.81 4.56
CA TRP A 76 -12.83 5.36 5.95
C TRP A 76 -13.77 6.22 6.82
N ARG A 77 -13.65 7.54 6.75
CA ARG A 77 -14.51 8.48 7.49
C ARG A 77 -15.97 8.41 7.02
N ALA A 78 -16.21 8.30 5.71
CA ALA A 78 -17.55 8.14 5.14
C ALA A 78 -18.20 6.84 5.62
N TRP A 79 -17.46 5.72 5.62
CA TRP A 79 -17.95 4.43 6.13
C TRP A 79 -18.43 4.51 7.59
N HIS A 80 -17.66 5.19 8.44
CA HIS A 80 -18.03 5.37 9.85
C HIS A 80 -19.24 6.31 10.01
N ALA A 81 -19.33 7.35 9.16
CA ALA A 81 -20.45 8.30 9.19
C ALA A 81 -21.80 7.63 8.82
N VAL A 82 -21.78 6.63 7.95
CA VAL A 82 -22.99 5.85 7.64
C VAL A 82 -23.28 4.71 8.63
N GLY A 83 -22.51 4.61 9.70
CA GLY A 83 -22.68 3.58 10.74
C GLY A 83 -22.25 2.19 10.28
N GLY A 84 -21.31 2.08 9.37
CA GLY A 84 -20.76 0.78 8.93
C GLY A 84 -20.06 0.04 10.07
N PRO A 85 -20.04 -1.31 10.04
CA PRO A 85 -19.35 -2.12 11.04
C PRO A 85 -17.89 -1.73 11.22
N ARG A 86 -17.43 -1.79 12.47
CA ARG A 86 -16.04 -1.44 12.80
C ARG A 86 -15.13 -2.66 12.67
N PRO A 87 -13.95 -2.50 12.05
CA PRO A 87 -12.95 -3.56 12.01
C PRO A 87 -12.30 -3.78 13.38
N SER A 88 -11.70 -4.96 13.56
CA SER A 88 -10.89 -5.28 14.74
C SER A 88 -9.38 -5.16 14.49
N VAL A 89 -8.97 -5.08 13.22
CA VAL A 89 -7.56 -4.99 12.80
C VAL A 89 -7.46 -4.32 11.43
N LEU A 90 -6.34 -3.67 11.19
CA LEU A 90 -6.05 -2.97 9.95
C LEU A 90 -4.75 -3.50 9.32
N ALA A 91 -4.65 -3.37 8.01
CA ALA A 91 -3.40 -3.53 7.27
C ALA A 91 -3.41 -2.60 6.04
N GLY A 92 -2.27 -2.44 5.40
CA GLY A 92 -2.20 -1.67 4.16
C GLY A 92 -0.99 -2.09 3.35
N HIS A 93 -1.09 -1.99 2.03
CA HIS A 93 -0.01 -2.40 1.12
C HIS A 93 0.89 -1.22 0.83
N SER A 94 2.17 -1.30 1.20
CA SER A 94 3.18 -0.25 0.99
C SER A 94 2.70 1.11 1.54
N LEU A 95 2.36 2.07 0.70
CA LEU A 95 1.75 3.36 1.09
C LEU A 95 0.53 3.14 2.00
N GLY A 96 -0.26 2.12 1.72
CA GLY A 96 -1.46 1.79 2.49
C GLY A 96 -1.20 1.47 3.97
N GLU A 97 -0.01 1.06 4.34
CA GLU A 97 0.37 0.88 5.76
C GLU A 97 0.36 2.20 6.52
N TYR A 98 0.78 3.29 5.90
CA TYR A 98 0.65 4.65 6.46
C TYR A 98 -0.81 5.05 6.62
N THR A 99 -1.64 4.72 5.63
CA THR A 99 -3.09 4.94 5.71
C THR A 99 -3.70 4.17 6.89
N ALA A 100 -3.33 2.90 7.08
CA ALA A 100 -3.78 2.09 8.21
C ALA A 100 -3.40 2.71 9.56
N LEU A 101 -2.19 3.25 9.68
CA LEU A 101 -1.72 3.92 10.90
C LEU A 101 -2.47 5.24 11.14
N VAL A 102 -2.76 6.02 10.11
CA VAL A 102 -3.61 7.22 10.23
C VAL A 102 -5.04 6.84 10.63
N ALA A 103 -5.63 5.81 10.01
CA ALA A 103 -6.95 5.30 10.36
C ALA A 103 -7.01 4.79 11.81
N ALA A 104 -5.93 4.18 12.30
CA ALA A 104 -5.78 3.74 13.69
C ALA A 104 -5.48 4.87 14.69
N GLY A 105 -5.34 6.12 14.23
CA GLY A 105 -5.06 7.27 15.08
C GLY A 105 -3.61 7.39 15.54
N ALA A 106 -2.69 6.64 14.94
CA ALA A 106 -1.26 6.71 15.28
C ALA A 106 -0.59 8.00 14.78
N LEU A 107 -1.12 8.59 13.71
CA LEU A 107 -0.64 9.83 13.11
C LEU A 107 -1.84 10.63 12.59
N SER A 108 -1.78 11.97 12.64
CA SER A 108 -2.81 12.81 12.03
C SER A 108 -2.80 12.65 10.50
N LEU A 109 -3.94 12.89 9.84
CA LEU A 109 -3.99 12.87 8.38
C LEU A 109 -3.09 13.96 7.77
N HIS A 110 -3.04 15.13 8.37
CA HIS A 110 -2.15 16.23 7.98
C HIS A 110 -0.68 15.77 7.97
N ASP A 111 -0.20 15.26 9.11
CA ASP A 111 1.19 14.79 9.23
C ASP A 111 1.46 13.57 8.37
N GLY A 112 0.48 12.67 8.25
CA GLY A 112 0.54 11.51 7.35
C GLY A 112 0.72 11.92 5.88
N ALA A 113 -0.05 12.91 5.42
CA ALA A 113 0.04 13.42 4.05
C ALA A 113 1.40 14.12 3.78
N HIS A 114 1.87 14.90 4.75
CA HIS A 114 3.21 15.49 4.70
C HIS A 114 4.29 14.40 4.59
N LEU A 115 4.23 13.40 5.48
CA LEU A 115 5.21 12.31 5.55
C LEU A 115 5.25 11.49 4.26
N VAL A 116 4.10 11.07 3.72
CA VAL A 116 4.08 10.21 2.53
C VAL A 116 4.42 10.98 1.25
N ARG A 117 4.19 12.30 1.20
CA ARG A 117 4.71 13.13 0.12
C ARG A 117 6.23 13.17 0.14
N LEU A 118 6.83 13.44 1.30
CA LEU A 118 8.29 13.38 1.46
C LEU A 118 8.84 11.99 1.16
N ARG A 119 8.15 10.92 1.59
CA ARG A 119 8.51 9.55 1.21
C ARG A 119 8.63 9.39 -0.30
N GLY A 120 7.64 9.85 -1.06
CA GLY A 120 7.66 9.80 -2.52
C GLY A 120 8.81 10.59 -3.13
N GLN A 121 9.09 11.79 -2.62
CA GLN A 121 10.21 12.62 -3.06
C GLN A 121 11.55 11.94 -2.79
N LEU A 122 11.77 11.46 -1.57
CA LEU A 122 13.01 10.76 -1.19
C LEU A 122 13.25 9.50 -2.01
N MET A 123 12.19 8.74 -2.29
CA MET A 123 12.26 7.55 -3.14
C MET A 123 12.66 7.90 -4.57
N GLN A 124 12.11 8.97 -5.13
CA GLN A 124 12.44 9.43 -6.48
C GLN A 124 13.86 9.98 -6.57
N GLU A 125 14.32 10.70 -5.54
CA GLU A 125 15.71 11.18 -5.46
C GLU A 125 16.72 10.03 -5.37
N ALA A 126 16.41 8.97 -4.63
CA ALA A 126 17.28 7.82 -4.46
C ALA A 126 17.47 6.99 -5.74
N ALA A 127 16.52 7.06 -6.67
CA ALA A 127 16.59 6.35 -7.94
C ALA A 127 16.12 7.28 -9.08
N PRO A 128 17.02 8.07 -9.67
CA PRO A 128 16.72 8.84 -10.87
C PRO A 128 16.17 7.96 -11.99
N ALA A 129 15.39 8.57 -12.89
CA ALA A 129 14.77 7.85 -14.01
C ALA A 129 15.80 7.03 -14.80
N GLY A 130 15.50 5.77 -15.06
CA GLY A 130 16.34 4.83 -15.82
C GLY A 130 17.41 4.09 -15.01
N VAL A 131 17.63 4.44 -13.73
CA VAL A 131 18.59 3.75 -12.85
C VAL A 131 17.99 2.47 -12.28
N GLY A 132 16.75 2.55 -11.83
CA GLY A 132 16.01 1.42 -11.25
C GLY A 132 14.90 0.91 -12.17
N ALA A 133 14.44 -0.29 -11.87
CA ALA A 133 13.27 -0.91 -12.51
C ALA A 133 12.55 -1.84 -11.54
N MET A 134 11.27 -2.11 -11.87
CA MET A 134 10.48 -3.14 -11.23
C MET A 134 9.80 -4.00 -12.29
N ALA A 135 9.54 -5.26 -11.97
CA ALA A 135 8.85 -6.18 -12.86
C ALA A 135 7.91 -7.11 -12.10
N ALA A 136 6.74 -7.37 -12.65
CA ALA A 136 5.79 -8.33 -12.12
C ALA A 136 6.09 -9.72 -12.69
N VAL A 137 6.24 -10.71 -11.82
CA VAL A 137 6.46 -12.11 -12.15
C VAL A 137 5.23 -12.90 -11.74
N LEU A 138 4.61 -13.60 -12.71
CA LEU A 138 3.37 -14.34 -12.52
C LEU A 138 3.56 -15.83 -12.84
N GLY A 139 3.02 -16.69 -11.98
CA GLY A 139 3.00 -18.13 -12.19
C GLY A 139 4.33 -18.84 -11.88
N ALA A 140 5.22 -18.20 -11.11
CA ALA A 140 6.46 -18.80 -10.64
C ALA A 140 6.40 -19.08 -9.14
N GLU A 141 7.05 -20.15 -8.70
CA GLU A 141 7.26 -20.44 -7.29
C GLU A 141 8.20 -19.40 -6.66
N ASP A 142 7.94 -19.02 -5.42
CA ASP A 142 8.71 -17.99 -4.71
C ASP A 142 10.21 -18.30 -4.68
N GLN A 143 10.58 -19.58 -4.44
CA GLN A 143 11.97 -20.00 -4.39
C GLN A 143 12.69 -19.82 -5.74
N LEU A 144 12.01 -20.11 -6.85
CA LEU A 144 12.57 -19.88 -8.18
C LEU A 144 12.88 -18.40 -8.41
N VAL A 145 11.98 -17.51 -8.00
CA VAL A 145 12.19 -16.06 -8.13
C VAL A 145 13.36 -15.58 -7.27
N LEU A 146 13.47 -16.08 -6.03
CA LEU A 146 14.61 -15.81 -5.14
C LEU A 146 15.95 -16.23 -5.76
N ASP A 147 16.01 -17.46 -6.27
CA ASP A 147 17.22 -18.02 -6.89
C ASP A 147 17.62 -17.23 -8.14
N VAL A 148 16.65 -16.87 -8.99
CA VAL A 148 16.89 -16.06 -10.19
C VAL A 148 17.38 -14.65 -9.83
N CYS A 149 16.80 -14.00 -8.83
CA CYS A 149 17.27 -12.70 -8.35
C CYS A 149 18.72 -12.79 -7.86
N ALA A 150 19.07 -13.81 -7.09
CA ALA A 150 20.43 -14.02 -6.59
C ALA A 150 21.43 -14.24 -7.75
N GLU A 151 21.05 -15.03 -8.76
CA GLU A 151 21.86 -15.29 -9.95
C GLU A 151 22.05 -14.02 -10.81
N ALA A 152 20.96 -13.25 -11.01
CA ALA A 152 20.97 -12.06 -11.86
C ALA A 152 21.67 -10.85 -11.25
N ALA A 153 21.77 -10.76 -9.91
CA ALA A 153 22.28 -9.60 -9.22
C ALA A 153 23.73 -9.26 -9.59
N GLY A 154 24.64 -10.24 -9.56
CA GLY A 154 26.06 -9.97 -9.75
C GLY A 154 26.56 -8.95 -8.71
N SER A 155 27.12 -7.84 -9.18
CA SER A 155 27.53 -6.71 -8.34
C SER A 155 26.45 -5.65 -8.13
N GLN A 156 25.28 -5.83 -8.74
CA GLN A 156 24.12 -4.93 -8.66
C GLN A 156 23.05 -5.52 -7.75
N VAL A 157 21.93 -4.80 -7.63
CA VAL A 157 20.78 -5.20 -6.81
C VAL A 157 19.63 -5.64 -7.73
N VAL A 158 19.11 -6.83 -7.50
CA VAL A 158 17.75 -7.24 -7.88
C VAL A 158 17.24 -8.23 -6.84
N VAL A 159 16.07 -7.94 -6.30
CA VAL A 159 15.46 -8.70 -5.20
C VAL A 159 13.95 -8.78 -5.38
N PRO A 160 13.26 -9.76 -4.77
CA PRO A 160 11.83 -9.67 -4.56
C PRO A 160 11.50 -8.43 -3.72
N ALA A 161 10.59 -7.61 -4.23
CA ALA A 161 10.15 -6.37 -3.58
C ALA A 161 8.75 -6.51 -2.95
N ASN A 162 7.87 -7.34 -3.55
CA ASN A 162 6.54 -7.60 -3.04
C ASN A 162 6.17 -9.07 -3.22
N PHE A 163 5.80 -9.73 -2.14
CA PHE A 163 5.13 -11.04 -2.15
C PHE A 163 3.62 -10.81 -2.09
N ASN A 164 3.00 -10.61 -3.26
CA ASN A 164 1.62 -10.13 -3.36
C ASN A 164 0.56 -11.24 -3.21
N SER A 165 0.82 -12.40 -3.75
CA SER A 165 0.02 -13.63 -3.57
C SER A 165 0.86 -14.84 -4.00
N PRO A 166 0.46 -16.07 -3.68
CA PRO A 166 1.11 -17.24 -4.26
C PRO A 166 1.21 -17.13 -5.78
N GLY A 167 2.41 -17.25 -6.33
CA GLY A 167 2.69 -17.11 -7.76
C GLY A 167 2.60 -15.68 -8.31
N GLN A 168 2.59 -14.65 -7.47
CA GLN A 168 2.64 -13.25 -7.91
C GLN A 168 3.63 -12.46 -7.04
N ILE A 169 4.80 -12.22 -7.60
CA ILE A 169 5.90 -11.48 -6.98
C ILE A 169 6.28 -10.30 -7.86
N VAL A 170 6.57 -9.17 -7.24
CA VAL A 170 7.25 -8.06 -7.91
C VAL A 170 8.71 -8.09 -7.51
N ILE A 171 9.59 -8.05 -8.51
CA ILE A 171 11.03 -7.89 -8.32
C ILE A 171 11.44 -6.44 -8.61
N GLY A 172 12.51 -5.98 -8.00
CA GLY A 172 13.01 -4.63 -8.21
C GLY A 172 14.50 -4.52 -7.94
N GLY A 173 15.12 -3.51 -8.49
CA GLY A 173 16.54 -3.25 -8.32
C GLY A 173 17.10 -2.36 -9.43
N ASP A 174 18.40 -2.50 -9.67
CA ASP A 174 19.06 -1.85 -10.81
C ASP A 174 18.45 -2.33 -12.14
N ALA A 175 18.21 -1.41 -13.05
CA ALA A 175 17.50 -1.69 -14.31
C ALA A 175 18.12 -2.86 -15.10
N ASP A 176 19.44 -2.87 -15.24
CA ASP A 176 20.15 -3.94 -15.96
C ASP A 176 20.06 -5.29 -15.25
N ALA A 177 20.07 -5.29 -13.91
CA ALA A 177 19.92 -6.52 -13.13
C ALA A 177 18.49 -7.09 -13.22
N VAL A 178 17.48 -6.21 -13.24
CA VAL A 178 16.09 -6.61 -13.50
C VAL A 178 15.95 -7.21 -14.90
N ASP A 179 16.58 -6.61 -15.91
CA ASP A 179 16.56 -7.14 -17.29
C ASP A 179 17.21 -8.52 -17.37
N ARG A 180 18.33 -8.74 -16.68
CA ARG A 180 18.96 -10.10 -16.59
C ARG A 180 18.03 -11.10 -15.88
N ALA A 181 17.37 -10.68 -14.78
CA ALA A 181 16.42 -11.54 -14.08
C ALA A 181 15.25 -11.95 -14.98
N LEU A 182 14.71 -11.01 -15.77
CA LEU A 182 13.63 -11.30 -16.72
C LEU A 182 14.07 -12.31 -17.79
N ALA A 183 15.29 -12.19 -18.32
CA ALA A 183 15.86 -13.13 -19.28
C ALA A 183 16.01 -14.53 -18.66
N LEU A 184 16.56 -14.65 -17.47
CA LEU A 184 16.71 -15.91 -16.75
C LEU A 184 15.36 -16.56 -16.41
N LEU A 185 14.37 -15.77 -16.01
CA LEU A 185 13.01 -16.27 -15.76
C LEU A 185 12.40 -16.89 -17.05
N ALA A 186 12.59 -16.24 -18.20
CA ALA A 186 12.14 -16.74 -19.49
C ALA A 186 12.82 -18.06 -19.85
N GLU A 187 14.15 -18.16 -19.66
CA GLU A 187 14.92 -19.40 -19.89
C GLU A 187 14.44 -20.56 -18.99
N LYS A 188 14.02 -20.25 -17.75
CA LYS A 188 13.46 -21.22 -16.79
C LYS A 188 11.96 -21.50 -17.02
N GLY A 189 11.37 -20.99 -18.11
CA GLY A 189 10.00 -21.31 -18.54
C GLY A 189 8.92 -20.43 -17.91
N VAL A 190 9.25 -19.34 -17.22
CA VAL A 190 8.28 -18.38 -16.70
C VAL A 190 7.74 -17.54 -17.86
N ARG A 191 6.46 -17.72 -18.19
CA ARG A 191 5.84 -17.13 -19.38
C ARG A 191 5.36 -15.69 -19.20
N LYS A 192 5.12 -15.26 -17.95
CA LYS A 192 4.57 -13.95 -17.61
C LYS A 192 5.47 -13.24 -16.60
N ALA A 193 6.46 -12.55 -17.13
CA ALA A 193 7.30 -11.63 -16.37
C ALA A 193 7.37 -10.33 -17.17
N VAL A 194 6.85 -9.22 -16.61
CA VAL A 194 6.63 -7.95 -17.32
C VAL A 194 7.20 -6.80 -16.52
N LYS A 195 8.03 -5.99 -17.18
CA LYS A 195 8.52 -4.73 -16.60
C LYS A 195 7.36 -3.77 -16.35
N LEU A 196 7.34 -3.15 -15.17
CA LEU A 196 6.33 -2.18 -14.79
C LEU A 196 6.69 -0.79 -15.29
N ALA A 197 5.68 0.06 -15.54
CA ALA A 197 5.87 1.45 -15.93
C ALA A 197 6.25 2.36 -14.73
N VAL A 198 7.05 1.84 -13.80
CA VAL A 198 7.58 2.56 -12.64
C VAL A 198 9.09 2.38 -12.60
N SER A 199 9.81 3.48 -12.32
CA SER A 199 11.28 3.49 -12.33
C SER A 199 11.91 3.42 -10.94
N VAL A 200 11.13 3.69 -9.89
CA VAL A 200 11.63 3.66 -8.52
C VAL A 200 11.60 2.23 -7.99
N PRO A 201 12.77 1.64 -7.67
CA PRO A 201 12.86 0.27 -7.17
C PRO A 201 12.51 0.21 -5.68
N SER A 202 11.24 0.43 -5.36
CA SER A 202 10.69 0.42 -4.00
C SER A 202 10.92 -0.94 -3.33
N HIS A 203 11.10 -0.92 -2.01
CA HIS A 203 11.25 -2.13 -1.20
C HIS A 203 12.51 -2.95 -1.55
N THR A 204 13.54 -2.27 -2.00
CA THR A 204 14.86 -2.85 -2.30
C THR A 204 15.95 -2.14 -1.52
N PRO A 205 17.14 -2.74 -1.36
CA PRO A 205 18.28 -2.10 -0.68
C PRO A 205 18.68 -0.73 -1.25
N LEU A 206 18.32 -0.42 -2.50
CA LEU A 206 18.57 0.88 -3.12
C LEU A 206 17.82 2.03 -2.42
N MET A 207 16.78 1.71 -1.64
CA MET A 207 16.01 2.69 -0.87
C MET A 207 16.54 2.96 0.54
N ARG A 208 17.67 2.37 0.95
CA ARG A 208 18.16 2.50 2.33
C ARG A 208 18.47 3.94 2.72
N GLU A 209 19.09 4.70 1.84
CA GLU A 209 19.38 6.12 2.10
C GLU A 209 18.10 6.96 2.25
N ALA A 210 17.13 6.74 1.36
CA ALA A 210 15.81 7.36 1.48
C ALA A 210 15.12 6.99 2.79
N ALA A 211 15.24 5.74 3.23
CA ALA A 211 14.69 5.26 4.50
C ALA A 211 15.33 5.93 5.72
N ASN A 212 16.64 6.15 5.70
CA ASN A 212 17.35 6.86 6.77
C ASN A 212 16.87 8.31 6.89
N ARG A 213 16.76 9.02 5.79
CA ARG A 213 16.22 10.39 5.75
C ARG A 213 14.75 10.44 6.19
N LEU A 214 13.95 9.45 5.79
CA LEU A 214 12.56 9.35 6.21
C LEU A 214 12.44 9.13 7.73
N ALA A 215 13.34 8.35 8.32
CA ALA A 215 13.41 8.12 9.77
C ALA A 215 13.62 9.45 10.55
N GLU A 216 14.45 10.34 10.03
CA GLU A 216 14.67 11.67 10.64
C GLU A 216 13.39 12.51 10.61
N VAL A 217 12.65 12.48 9.50
CA VAL A 217 11.35 13.19 9.39
C VAL A 217 10.33 12.58 10.37
N MET A 218 10.23 11.26 10.44
CA MET A 218 9.32 10.56 11.36
C MET A 218 9.60 10.93 12.83
N ALA A 219 10.86 11.13 13.20
CA ALA A 219 11.24 11.49 14.57
C ALA A 219 10.71 12.86 14.99
N GLY A 220 10.47 13.76 14.05
CA GLY A 220 9.93 15.11 14.29
C GLY A 220 8.40 15.18 14.35
N LEU A 221 7.68 14.10 14.07
CA LEU A 221 6.22 14.05 14.05
C LEU A 221 5.65 13.58 15.38
N SER A 222 4.38 13.97 15.64
CA SER A 222 3.64 13.56 16.84
C SER A 222 2.95 12.21 16.63
N TRP A 223 3.53 11.14 17.16
CA TRP A 223 2.99 9.81 17.12
C TRP A 223 2.19 9.45 18.37
N GLN A 224 1.12 8.68 18.18
CA GLN A 224 0.31 8.10 19.24
C GLN A 224 0.29 6.57 19.11
N ALA A 225 -0.01 5.88 20.19
CA ALA A 225 -0.30 4.45 20.12
C ALA A 225 -1.55 4.23 19.26
N PRO A 226 -1.51 3.30 18.28
CA PRO A 226 -2.67 3.03 17.45
C PRO A 226 -3.83 2.46 18.27
N GLN A 227 -5.06 2.92 17.98
CA GLN A 227 -6.28 2.48 18.67
C GLN A 227 -6.78 1.11 18.18
N LEU A 228 -6.31 0.69 17.01
CA LEU A 228 -6.54 -0.62 16.42
C LEU A 228 -5.19 -1.25 16.05
N PRO A 229 -5.03 -2.56 16.20
CA PRO A 229 -3.82 -3.22 15.76
C PRO A 229 -3.65 -3.06 14.24
N VAL A 230 -2.42 -2.81 13.81
CA VAL A 230 -2.02 -2.70 12.40
C VAL A 230 -1.00 -3.77 12.08
N VAL A 231 -1.31 -4.66 11.14
CA VAL A 231 -0.35 -5.65 10.64
C VAL A 231 0.60 -4.96 9.67
N GLN A 232 1.90 -4.98 9.99
CA GLN A 232 2.91 -4.26 9.22
C GLN A 232 3.57 -5.14 8.14
N ASN A 233 3.99 -4.52 7.06
CA ASN A 233 4.41 -5.22 5.82
C ASN A 233 5.72 -5.99 5.95
N VAL A 234 6.67 -5.48 6.74
CA VAL A 234 8.03 -6.00 6.76
C VAL A 234 8.12 -7.43 7.27
N ASP A 235 7.27 -7.81 8.20
CA ASP A 235 7.29 -9.12 8.87
C ASP A 235 5.89 -9.71 9.10
N ALA A 236 4.85 -9.07 8.59
CA ALA A 236 3.43 -9.48 8.73
C ALA A 236 2.99 -9.57 10.21
N LYS A 237 3.48 -8.71 11.08
CA LYS A 237 3.18 -8.68 12.51
C LYS A 237 2.56 -7.36 12.95
N VAL A 238 1.86 -7.42 14.08
CA VAL A 238 1.48 -6.24 14.85
C VAL A 238 2.60 -5.93 15.82
N HIS A 239 3.05 -4.67 15.82
CA HIS A 239 4.08 -4.19 16.71
C HIS A 239 3.48 -3.37 17.86
N ASP A 240 3.99 -3.59 19.06
CA ASP A 240 3.62 -2.84 20.25
C ASP A 240 4.55 -1.63 20.42
N GLY A 241 3.94 -0.46 20.53
CA GLY A 241 4.66 0.78 20.76
C GLY A 241 5.10 1.52 19.50
N VAL A 242 5.15 2.83 19.62
CA VAL A 242 5.42 3.76 18.52
C VAL A 242 6.82 3.55 17.92
N ASP A 243 7.82 3.28 18.73
CA ASP A 243 9.21 3.12 18.25
C ASP A 243 9.36 1.86 17.39
N ALA A 244 8.74 0.75 17.79
CA ALA A 244 8.74 -0.49 17.00
C ALA A 244 7.98 -0.29 15.68
N ILE A 245 6.85 0.41 15.69
CA ILE A 245 6.08 0.76 14.48
C ILE A 245 6.91 1.60 13.52
N ARG A 246 7.56 2.65 14.01
CA ARG A 246 8.42 3.51 13.19
C ARG A 246 9.60 2.75 12.60
N THR A 247 10.22 1.89 13.39
CA THR A 247 11.33 1.02 12.93
C THR A 247 10.85 0.11 11.79
N ALA A 248 9.69 -0.52 11.93
CA ALA A 248 9.11 -1.35 10.89
C ALA A 248 8.76 -0.56 9.61
N LEU A 249 8.26 0.68 9.73
CA LEU A 249 8.02 1.56 8.58
C LEU A 249 9.31 1.95 7.85
N VAL A 250 10.39 2.23 8.57
CA VAL A 250 11.70 2.53 7.98
C VAL A 250 12.23 1.32 7.21
N GLN A 251 12.15 0.13 7.81
CA GLN A 251 12.56 -1.12 7.18
C GLN A 251 11.71 -1.45 5.95
N GLN A 252 10.41 -1.16 5.99
CA GLN A 252 9.50 -1.39 4.88
C GLN A 252 9.97 -0.74 3.58
N LEU A 253 10.64 0.40 3.63
CA LEU A 253 11.04 1.13 2.43
C LEU A 253 12.14 0.40 1.62
N TYR A 254 12.99 -0.39 2.30
CA TYR A 254 14.10 -1.11 1.67
C TYR A 254 14.04 -2.64 1.83
N GLN A 255 12.95 -3.18 2.38
CA GLN A 255 12.70 -4.62 2.51
C GLN A 255 11.38 -5.00 1.84
N PRO A 256 11.21 -6.28 1.45
CA PRO A 256 10.01 -6.74 0.76
C PRO A 256 8.72 -6.50 1.55
N VAL A 257 7.66 -6.17 0.82
CA VAL A 257 6.29 -6.18 1.35
C VAL A 257 5.81 -7.63 1.42
N GLN A 258 5.55 -8.12 2.64
CA GLN A 258 5.04 -9.47 2.91
C GLN A 258 3.51 -9.50 2.86
N TRP A 259 2.91 -9.13 1.72
CA TRP A 259 1.45 -8.98 1.65
C TRP A 259 0.71 -10.29 1.84
N THR A 260 1.19 -11.38 1.24
CA THR A 260 0.65 -12.72 1.48
C THR A 260 0.65 -13.05 2.97
N GLY A 261 1.76 -12.80 3.66
CA GLY A 261 1.88 -12.98 5.10
C GLY A 261 0.94 -12.09 5.89
N CYS A 262 0.74 -10.82 5.47
CA CYS A 262 -0.19 -9.91 6.12
C CYS A 262 -1.63 -10.45 6.07
N VAL A 263 -2.09 -10.90 4.91
CA VAL A 263 -3.45 -11.48 4.77
C VAL A 263 -3.59 -12.77 5.60
N GLN A 264 -2.57 -13.63 5.59
CA GLN A 264 -2.55 -14.83 6.43
C GLN A 264 -2.57 -14.49 7.93
N ALA A 265 -1.87 -13.44 8.35
CA ALA A 265 -1.90 -12.95 9.73
C ALA A 265 -3.29 -12.42 10.12
N LEU A 266 -4.01 -11.77 9.21
CA LEU A 266 -5.40 -11.38 9.42
C LEU A 266 -6.29 -12.62 9.63
N ALA A 267 -6.20 -13.61 8.74
CA ALA A 267 -6.96 -14.86 8.86
C ALA A 267 -6.67 -15.60 10.17
N ALA A 268 -5.40 -15.68 10.58
CA ALA A 268 -4.97 -16.29 11.85
C ALA A 268 -5.54 -15.57 13.09
N ARG A 269 -5.96 -14.32 12.97
CA ARG A 269 -6.65 -13.55 14.01
C ARG A 269 -8.17 -13.75 14.01
N GLY A 270 -8.69 -14.65 13.20
CA GLY A 270 -10.11 -14.93 13.09
C GLY A 270 -10.87 -13.99 12.15
N ILE A 271 -10.18 -13.24 11.32
CA ILE A 271 -10.82 -12.41 10.29
C ILE A 271 -11.39 -13.32 9.20
N THR A 272 -12.64 -13.05 8.83
CA THR A 272 -13.37 -13.73 7.74
C THR A 272 -13.82 -12.75 6.66
N GLN A 273 -13.84 -11.45 6.97
CA GLN A 273 -14.30 -10.38 6.11
C GLN A 273 -13.21 -9.31 5.97
N ILE A 274 -12.92 -8.91 4.75
CA ILE A 274 -11.90 -7.89 4.46
C ILE A 274 -12.50 -6.80 3.57
N ALA A 275 -12.44 -5.57 4.04
CA ALA A 275 -12.82 -4.37 3.29
C ALA A 275 -11.57 -3.72 2.71
N GLU A 276 -11.45 -3.61 1.38
CA GLU A 276 -10.49 -2.73 0.73
C GLU A 276 -11.06 -1.31 0.72
N CYS A 277 -10.54 -0.45 1.59
CA CYS A 277 -11.03 0.90 1.80
C CYS A 277 -10.20 1.92 1.03
N GLY A 278 -10.78 2.46 -0.03
CA GLY A 278 -10.11 3.39 -0.94
C GLY A 278 -10.34 3.02 -2.40
N PRO A 279 -9.67 3.71 -3.33
CA PRO A 279 -9.87 3.48 -4.75
C PRO A 279 -9.34 2.13 -5.23
N GLY A 280 -9.99 1.56 -6.24
CA GLY A 280 -9.57 0.31 -6.88
C GLY A 280 -10.08 -0.95 -6.20
N LYS A 281 -9.61 -2.09 -6.71
CA LYS A 281 -9.98 -3.45 -6.26
C LYS A 281 -8.77 -4.40 -6.29
N VAL A 282 -7.56 -3.86 -6.20
CA VAL A 282 -6.32 -4.64 -6.32
C VAL A 282 -6.18 -5.59 -5.15
N LEU A 283 -6.33 -5.11 -3.93
CA LEU A 283 -6.17 -5.93 -2.73
C LEU A 283 -7.28 -6.97 -2.59
N THR A 284 -8.51 -6.62 -2.97
CA THR A 284 -9.63 -7.58 -3.03
C THR A 284 -9.30 -8.77 -3.94
N GLY A 285 -8.70 -8.51 -5.10
CA GLY A 285 -8.23 -9.54 -6.01
C GLY A 285 -7.11 -10.40 -5.43
N LEU A 286 -6.17 -9.80 -4.71
CA LEU A 286 -5.06 -10.49 -4.04
C LEU A 286 -5.57 -11.35 -2.87
N VAL A 287 -6.46 -10.84 -2.04
CA VAL A 287 -7.08 -11.58 -0.93
C VAL A 287 -7.69 -12.89 -1.44
N LYS A 288 -8.48 -12.83 -2.51
CA LYS A 288 -9.11 -14.02 -3.11
C LYS A 288 -8.10 -15.06 -3.61
N ARG A 289 -6.91 -14.63 -4.05
CA ARG A 289 -5.83 -15.53 -4.48
C ARG A 289 -5.07 -16.14 -3.31
N ILE A 290 -4.94 -15.38 -2.21
CA ILE A 290 -4.21 -15.81 -1.00
C ILE A 290 -5.07 -16.80 -0.21
N ASP A 291 -6.33 -16.45 0.05
CA ASP A 291 -7.26 -17.28 0.81
C ASP A 291 -8.71 -17.10 0.29
N LYS A 292 -9.22 -18.16 -0.33
CA LYS A 292 -10.57 -18.19 -0.92
C LYS A 292 -11.69 -18.20 0.11
N THR A 293 -11.39 -18.45 1.37
CA THR A 293 -12.37 -18.48 2.46
C THR A 293 -12.68 -17.07 2.99
N LEU A 294 -11.86 -16.08 2.68
CA LEU A 294 -12.06 -14.70 3.07
C LEU A 294 -13.03 -13.99 2.12
N ASP A 295 -14.03 -13.30 2.68
CA ASP A 295 -14.94 -12.43 1.93
C ASP A 295 -14.32 -11.03 1.77
N GLY A 296 -13.65 -10.82 0.64
CA GLY A 296 -13.02 -9.55 0.29
C GLY A 296 -13.95 -8.65 -0.52
N ARG A 297 -14.15 -7.40 -0.09
CA ARG A 297 -14.99 -6.41 -0.77
C ARG A 297 -14.31 -5.05 -0.85
N SER A 298 -14.56 -4.35 -1.95
CA SER A 298 -14.14 -2.96 -2.14
C SER A 298 -15.10 -1.99 -1.45
N LEU A 299 -14.58 -0.85 -0.99
CA LEU A 299 -15.33 0.29 -0.46
C LEU A 299 -14.91 1.57 -1.20
N ALA A 300 -15.18 1.65 -2.50
CA ALA A 300 -14.80 2.77 -3.37
C ALA A 300 -15.99 3.56 -3.91
N THR A 301 -17.18 2.96 -3.92
CA THR A 301 -18.39 3.56 -4.50
C THR A 301 -19.56 3.52 -3.52
N PRO A 302 -20.62 4.34 -3.73
CA PRO A 302 -21.85 4.24 -2.93
C PRO A 302 -22.46 2.84 -2.94
N GLY A 303 -22.48 2.17 -4.10
CA GLY A 303 -23.01 0.81 -4.23
C GLY A 303 -22.17 -0.22 -3.46
N ASP A 304 -20.86 -0.05 -3.39
CA ASP A 304 -19.99 -0.88 -2.54
C ASP A 304 -20.38 -0.73 -1.06
N PHE A 305 -20.66 0.50 -0.61
CA PHE A 305 -21.08 0.78 0.77
C PHE A 305 -22.40 0.11 1.11
N GLU A 306 -23.39 0.24 0.23
CA GLU A 306 -24.71 -0.40 0.40
C GLU A 306 -24.57 -1.92 0.52
N THR A 307 -23.90 -2.54 -0.44
CA THR A 307 -23.69 -3.99 -0.48
C THR A 307 -22.94 -4.51 0.74
N ALA A 308 -21.87 -3.81 1.15
CA ALA A 308 -21.09 -4.21 2.32
C ALA A 308 -21.89 -4.08 3.62
N ARG A 309 -22.67 -3.00 3.78
CA ARG A 309 -23.54 -2.81 4.95
C ARG A 309 -24.60 -3.89 5.06
N GLU A 310 -25.30 -4.19 3.97
CA GLU A 310 -26.31 -5.26 3.93
C GLU A 310 -25.72 -6.62 4.33
N THR A 311 -24.51 -6.91 3.86
CA THR A 311 -23.87 -8.22 4.08
C THR A 311 -23.27 -8.34 5.47
N TRP A 312 -22.68 -7.26 6.02
CA TRP A 312 -21.90 -7.32 7.27
C TRP A 312 -22.63 -6.80 8.49
N SER A 313 -23.85 -6.27 8.34
CA SER A 313 -24.71 -5.84 9.47
C SER A 313 -25.63 -6.95 9.99
N ALA A 314 -25.59 -8.13 9.40
CA ALA A 314 -26.44 -9.28 9.74
C ALA A 314 -25.86 -10.15 10.86
#